data_06f0a030eb9bd071e4f32624c04cfef3
#
_entry.id   06f0a030eb9bd071e4f32624c04cfef3
#
_cell.length_a   1.000
_cell.length_b   1.000
_cell.length_c   1.000
_cell.angle_alpha   90.00
_cell.angle_beta   90.00
_cell.angle_gamma   90.00
#
_symmetry.space_group_name_H-M   'P 1'
#
loop_
_entity.id
_entity.type
_entity.pdbx_description
1 polymer ?
#
loop_
_entity_poly.entity_id
_entity_poly.type
_entity_poly.pdbx_seq_one_letter_code
_entity_poly.pdbx_strand_id
1 'polypeptide(L)'
;MKNLLELRDEIDVIDKQIVALYQQRMQIAGEVAEYKIETGKKVFDKDREMEKLATLSALGDSAFNRHGIRELFEQIMSISRKRQYQLMTEHGIYEKPDFEELDALDYKNARIVFQGTEGAYTQLALKQYFGEDAGNSYHVETWRDAMEAIASGDADYAVLPIENSSAGIVSENYDLMVEYGHCIVGEQIIKIEHALLGFPISRMYTRIRRH
;
A
#
# COMPACT_ATOMS: atom_id res chain seq x y z
N MET A 1 22.97 -13.07 34.41
CA MET A 1 22.62 -12.74 33.02
C MET A 1 21.82 -13.95 32.51
N LYS A 2 20.61 -13.74 32.00
CA LYS A 2 19.80 -14.83 31.42
C LYS A 2 20.53 -15.42 30.19
N ASN A 3 20.43 -16.71 30.00
CA ASN A 3 20.99 -17.35 28.81
C ASN A 3 20.05 -17.18 27.60
N LEU A 4 20.55 -17.47 26.39
CA LEU A 4 19.79 -17.26 25.15
C LEU A 4 18.51 -18.12 25.06
N LEU A 5 18.51 -19.32 25.66
CA LEU A 5 17.34 -20.20 25.64
C LEU A 5 16.24 -19.63 26.52
N GLU A 6 16.57 -19.19 27.75
CA GLU A 6 15.62 -18.53 28.66
C GLU A 6 14.96 -17.28 28.00
N LEU A 7 15.76 -16.46 27.28
CA LEU A 7 15.24 -15.29 26.58
C LEU A 7 14.30 -15.68 25.43
N ARG A 8 14.58 -16.75 24.69
CA ARG A 8 13.70 -17.26 23.65
C ARG A 8 12.40 -17.80 24.20
N ASP A 9 12.45 -18.55 25.30
CA ASP A 9 11.24 -19.05 25.97
C ASP A 9 10.33 -17.89 26.44
N GLU A 10 10.91 -16.81 26.94
CA GLU A 10 10.14 -15.60 27.30
C GLU A 10 9.49 -14.93 26.08
N ILE A 11 10.20 -14.86 24.94
CA ILE A 11 9.64 -14.34 23.67
C ILE A 11 8.48 -15.22 23.21
N ASP A 12 8.63 -16.55 23.22
CA ASP A 12 7.59 -17.49 22.82
C ASP A 12 6.30 -17.35 23.63
N VAL A 13 6.40 -17.00 24.92
CA VAL A 13 5.23 -16.71 25.77
C VAL A 13 4.54 -15.42 25.31
N ILE A 14 5.30 -14.38 25.01
CA ILE A 14 4.77 -13.09 24.53
C ILE A 14 4.12 -13.27 23.16
N ASP A 15 4.75 -13.99 22.25
CA ASP A 15 4.23 -14.25 20.91
C ASP A 15 2.87 -14.95 20.96
N LYS A 16 2.68 -15.92 21.84
CA LYS A 16 1.37 -16.56 22.05
C LYS A 16 0.30 -15.58 22.52
N GLN A 17 0.67 -14.60 23.35
CA GLN A 17 -0.26 -13.55 23.78
C GLN A 17 -0.62 -12.60 22.62
N ILE A 18 0.37 -12.23 21.80
CA ILE A 18 0.15 -11.42 20.60
C ILE A 18 -0.81 -12.13 19.64
N VAL A 19 -0.61 -13.43 19.39
CA VAL A 19 -1.51 -14.24 18.55
C VAL A 19 -2.93 -14.23 19.09
N ALA A 20 -3.11 -14.45 20.40
CA ALA A 20 -4.43 -14.46 21.01
C ALA A 20 -5.15 -13.08 20.89
N LEU A 21 -4.44 -11.99 21.16
CA LEU A 21 -4.96 -10.63 21.03
C LEU A 21 -5.27 -10.26 19.56
N TYR A 22 -4.42 -10.69 18.64
CA TYR A 22 -4.66 -10.52 17.21
C TYR A 22 -5.94 -11.22 16.76
N GLN A 23 -6.13 -12.49 17.13
CA GLN A 23 -7.35 -13.25 16.80
C GLN A 23 -8.61 -12.59 17.36
N GLN A 24 -8.57 -12.15 18.62
CA GLN A 24 -9.68 -11.42 19.25
C GLN A 24 -9.99 -10.13 18.49
N ARG A 25 -8.95 -9.37 18.10
CA ARG A 25 -9.12 -8.16 17.33
C ARG A 25 -9.73 -8.42 15.94
N MET A 26 -9.34 -9.51 15.28
CA MET A 26 -9.90 -9.89 13.97
C MET A 26 -11.37 -10.32 14.07
N GLN A 27 -11.76 -10.97 15.17
CA GLN A 27 -13.17 -11.27 15.43
C GLN A 27 -14.00 -9.98 15.54
N ILE A 28 -13.54 -9.00 16.33
CA ILE A 28 -14.22 -7.69 16.47
C ILE A 28 -14.23 -6.95 15.12
N ALA A 29 -13.19 -7.08 14.28
CA ALA A 29 -13.19 -6.50 12.94
C ALA A 29 -14.27 -7.12 12.04
N GLY A 30 -14.60 -8.39 12.23
CA GLY A 30 -15.77 -9.03 11.59
C GLY A 30 -17.10 -8.42 12.04
N GLU A 31 -17.28 -8.21 13.34
CA GLU A 31 -18.50 -7.56 13.87
C GLU A 31 -18.65 -6.11 13.36
N VAL A 32 -17.52 -5.39 13.21
CA VAL A 32 -17.51 -4.06 12.56
C VAL A 32 -17.93 -4.15 11.09
N ALA A 33 -17.56 -5.22 10.37
CA ALA A 33 -18.00 -5.41 9.00
C ALA A 33 -19.53 -5.61 8.93
N GLU A 34 -20.10 -6.46 9.77
CA GLU A 34 -21.56 -6.67 9.84
C GLU A 34 -22.30 -5.34 10.09
N TYR A 35 -21.83 -4.56 11.05
CA TYR A 35 -22.40 -3.24 11.30
C TYR A 35 -22.32 -2.29 10.08
N LYS A 36 -21.20 -2.32 9.34
CA LYS A 36 -21.03 -1.50 8.13
C LYS A 36 -21.92 -1.99 6.99
N ILE A 37 -22.13 -3.30 6.86
CA ILE A 37 -23.05 -3.91 5.93
C ILE A 37 -24.47 -3.40 6.17
N GLU A 38 -24.93 -3.43 7.41
CA GLU A 38 -26.27 -2.97 7.78
C GLU A 38 -26.45 -1.46 7.59
N THR A 39 -25.42 -0.66 7.81
CA THR A 39 -25.50 0.81 7.82
C THR A 39 -25.01 1.49 6.54
N GLY A 40 -24.50 0.74 5.57
CA GLY A 40 -23.94 1.27 4.33
C GLY A 40 -22.65 2.10 4.51
N LYS A 41 -21.94 1.94 5.64
CA LYS A 41 -20.70 2.67 5.90
C LYS A 41 -19.53 2.07 5.13
N LYS A 42 -18.65 2.94 4.62
CA LYS A 42 -17.41 2.52 3.95
C LYS A 42 -16.49 1.78 4.91
N VAL A 43 -15.72 0.81 4.37
CA VAL A 43 -14.71 0.05 5.13
C VAL A 43 -13.58 0.97 5.56
N PHE A 44 -13.01 1.73 4.63
CA PHE A 44 -11.87 2.60 4.89
C PHE A 44 -12.31 3.95 5.47
N ASP A 45 -11.76 4.29 6.62
CA ASP A 45 -11.92 5.56 7.33
C ASP A 45 -10.52 6.12 7.63
N LYS A 46 -10.00 6.91 6.70
CA LYS A 46 -8.62 7.43 6.73
C LYS A 46 -8.34 8.24 7.99
N ASP A 47 -9.24 9.14 8.34
CA ASP A 47 -9.01 10.07 9.47
C ASP A 47 -8.93 9.32 10.79
N ARG A 48 -9.84 8.35 10.99
CA ARG A 48 -9.83 7.49 12.17
C ARG A 48 -8.58 6.61 12.24
N GLU A 49 -8.13 6.05 11.13
CA GLU A 49 -6.92 5.23 11.13
C GLU A 49 -5.66 6.06 11.43
N MET A 50 -5.54 7.26 10.86
CA MET A 50 -4.43 8.18 11.16
C MET A 50 -4.39 8.59 12.63
N GLU A 51 -5.55 8.97 13.21
CA GLU A 51 -5.66 9.29 14.63
C GLU A 51 -5.26 8.09 15.51
N LYS A 52 -5.73 6.90 15.15
CA LYS A 52 -5.43 5.68 15.88
C LYS A 52 -3.95 5.32 15.84
N LEU A 53 -3.32 5.43 14.67
CA LEU A 53 -1.88 5.21 14.51
C LEU A 53 -1.05 6.20 15.32
N ALA A 54 -1.42 7.47 15.31
CA ALA A 54 -0.77 8.49 16.13
C ALA A 54 -0.88 8.17 17.63
N THR A 55 -2.07 7.82 18.09
CA THR A 55 -2.32 7.48 19.49
C THR A 55 -1.54 6.23 19.93
N LEU A 56 -1.55 5.18 19.14
CA LEU A 56 -0.87 3.93 19.48
C LEU A 56 0.65 4.05 19.44
N SER A 57 1.19 4.72 18.42
CA SER A 57 2.63 4.94 18.33
C SER A 57 3.17 5.78 19.47
N ALA A 58 2.39 6.73 20.00
CA ALA A 58 2.77 7.55 21.15
C ALA A 58 2.96 6.74 22.45
N LEU A 59 2.40 5.52 22.54
CA LEU A 59 2.60 4.62 23.69
C LEU A 59 4.01 3.99 23.72
N GLY A 60 4.76 4.06 22.62
CA GLY A 60 6.12 3.54 22.56
C GLY A 60 7.09 4.37 23.43
N ASP A 61 7.90 3.69 24.22
CA ASP A 61 8.87 4.25 25.17
C ASP A 61 10.12 4.86 24.52
N SER A 62 10.41 4.47 23.27
CA SER A 62 11.57 4.89 22.50
C SER A 62 11.18 5.25 21.06
N ALA A 63 12.05 5.97 20.34
CA ALA A 63 11.83 6.27 18.93
C ALA A 63 11.73 4.99 18.08
N PHE A 64 12.55 3.99 18.39
CA PHE A 64 12.54 2.69 17.75
C PHE A 64 11.19 1.98 17.96
N ASN A 65 10.71 1.90 19.19
CA ASN A 65 9.45 1.24 19.52
C ASN A 65 8.24 2.00 18.94
N ARG A 66 8.26 3.34 18.95
CA ARG A 66 7.20 4.14 18.31
C ARG A 66 7.08 3.85 16.81
N HIS A 67 8.20 3.74 16.12
CA HIS A 67 8.22 3.41 14.69
C HIS A 67 7.69 1.99 14.45
N GLY A 68 8.21 0.98 15.14
CA GLY A 68 7.77 -0.41 14.99
C GLY A 68 6.30 -0.63 15.36
N ILE A 69 5.77 0.07 16.38
CA ILE A 69 4.34 0.03 16.72
C ILE A 69 3.51 0.59 15.58
N ARG A 70 3.94 1.70 14.97
CA ARG A 70 3.23 2.28 13.83
C ARG A 70 3.14 1.30 12.68
N GLU A 71 4.26 0.74 12.22
CA GLU A 71 4.32 -0.24 11.13
C GLU A 71 3.46 -1.48 11.42
N LEU A 72 3.57 -2.03 12.63
CA LEU A 72 2.77 -3.17 13.06
C LEU A 72 1.27 -2.89 12.95
N PHE A 73 0.80 -1.75 13.44
CA PHE A 73 -0.63 -1.42 13.42
C PHE A 73 -1.13 -1.02 12.04
N GLU A 74 -0.32 -0.44 11.17
CA GLU A 74 -0.62 -0.24 9.75
C GLU A 74 -0.94 -1.59 9.08
N GLN A 75 -0.10 -2.62 9.31
CA GLN A 75 -0.34 -3.96 8.78
C GLN A 75 -1.60 -4.62 9.37
N ILE A 76 -1.78 -4.53 10.68
CA ILE A 76 -2.97 -5.08 11.35
C ILE A 76 -4.26 -4.42 10.82
N MET A 77 -4.28 -3.11 10.60
CA MET A 77 -5.42 -2.38 10.05
C MET A 77 -5.69 -2.79 8.59
N SER A 78 -4.65 -2.93 7.78
CA SER A 78 -4.76 -3.42 6.41
C SER A 78 -5.41 -4.81 6.34
N ILE A 79 -4.94 -5.76 7.17
CA ILE A 79 -5.52 -7.10 7.24
C ILE A 79 -6.99 -7.05 7.73
N SER A 80 -7.31 -6.16 8.69
CA SER A 80 -8.68 -5.96 9.15
C SER A 80 -9.61 -5.47 8.03
N ARG A 81 -9.13 -4.55 7.17
CA ARG A 81 -9.89 -4.10 6.01
C ARG A 81 -10.12 -5.23 5.01
N LYS A 82 -9.09 -6.02 4.69
CA LYS A 82 -9.22 -7.21 3.83
C LYS A 82 -10.33 -8.14 4.33
N ARG A 83 -10.37 -8.42 5.63
CA ARG A 83 -11.44 -9.25 6.22
C ARG A 83 -12.81 -8.62 6.08
N GLN A 84 -12.93 -7.30 6.29
CA GLN A 84 -14.20 -6.58 6.13
C GLN A 84 -14.67 -6.61 4.66
N TYR A 85 -13.79 -6.35 3.69
CA TYR A 85 -14.12 -6.45 2.26
C TYR A 85 -14.52 -7.86 1.85
N GLN A 86 -13.83 -8.88 2.37
CA GLN A 86 -14.20 -10.27 2.12
C GLN A 86 -15.63 -10.55 2.59
N LEU A 87 -16.00 -10.16 3.82
CA LEU A 87 -17.35 -10.33 4.35
C LEU A 87 -18.39 -9.57 3.53
N MET A 88 -18.10 -8.34 3.11
CA MET A 88 -19.00 -7.59 2.23
C MET A 88 -19.23 -8.28 0.88
N THR A 89 -18.20 -8.90 0.32
CA THR A 89 -18.31 -9.69 -0.91
C THR A 89 -19.16 -10.96 -0.68
N GLU A 90 -18.95 -11.66 0.44
CA GLU A 90 -19.74 -12.82 0.84
C GLU A 90 -21.24 -12.48 1.01
N HIS A 91 -21.56 -11.26 1.42
CA HIS A 91 -22.93 -10.73 1.54
C HIS A 91 -23.47 -10.09 0.25
N GLY A 92 -22.73 -10.17 -0.86
CA GLY A 92 -23.18 -9.66 -2.17
C GLY A 92 -23.22 -8.14 -2.30
N ILE A 93 -22.53 -7.39 -1.40
CA ILE A 93 -22.46 -5.91 -1.46
C ILE A 93 -21.50 -5.46 -2.55
N TYR A 94 -20.43 -6.22 -2.77
CA TYR A 94 -19.53 -6.04 -3.91
C TYR A 94 -19.75 -7.19 -4.88
N GLU A 95 -20.33 -6.89 -6.02
CA GLU A 95 -20.37 -7.83 -7.14
C GLU A 95 -18.96 -8.03 -7.68
N LYS A 96 -18.60 -9.27 -8.03
CA LYS A 96 -17.41 -9.49 -8.83
C LYS A 96 -17.64 -8.80 -10.17
N PRO A 97 -16.77 -7.88 -10.60
CA PRO A 97 -16.89 -7.33 -11.93
C PRO A 97 -16.78 -8.48 -12.94
N ASP A 98 -17.68 -8.48 -13.94
CA ASP A 98 -17.55 -9.36 -15.08
C ASP A 98 -16.34 -8.91 -15.89
N PHE A 99 -15.30 -9.75 -15.89
CA PHE A 99 -14.11 -9.50 -16.71
C PHE A 99 -14.38 -9.98 -18.14
N GLU A 100 -14.23 -9.09 -19.08
CA GLU A 100 -14.12 -9.44 -20.48
C GLU A 100 -12.66 -9.77 -20.79
N GLU A 101 -12.37 -11.00 -21.18
CA GLU A 101 -11.04 -11.42 -21.57
C GLU A 101 -10.77 -10.93 -23.00
N LEU A 102 -9.80 -10.03 -23.13
CA LEU A 102 -9.36 -9.50 -24.42
C LEU A 102 -8.09 -10.20 -24.86
N ASP A 103 -8.00 -10.51 -26.17
CA ASP A 103 -6.79 -11.11 -26.76
C ASP A 103 -5.55 -10.20 -26.63
N ALA A 104 -5.75 -8.88 -26.66
CA ALA A 104 -4.73 -7.87 -26.45
C ALA A 104 -5.34 -6.54 -26.00
N LEU A 105 -4.58 -5.77 -25.22
CA LEU A 105 -4.95 -4.41 -24.84
C LEU A 105 -4.40 -3.42 -25.89
N ASP A 106 -5.23 -2.48 -26.35
CA ASP A 106 -4.78 -1.41 -27.26
C ASP A 106 -4.28 -0.21 -26.45
N TYR A 107 -2.98 0.02 -26.50
CA TYR A 107 -2.32 1.14 -25.82
C TYR A 107 -2.01 2.33 -26.75
N LYS A 108 -2.24 2.22 -28.04
CA LYS A 108 -1.69 3.13 -29.07
C LYS A 108 -2.10 4.58 -28.90
N ASN A 109 -3.31 4.83 -28.36
CA ASN A 109 -3.82 6.18 -28.11
C ASN A 109 -4.29 6.35 -26.66
N ALA A 110 -3.89 5.44 -25.79
CA ALA A 110 -4.32 5.43 -24.41
C ALA A 110 -3.81 6.66 -23.65
N ARG A 111 -4.68 7.23 -22.82
CA ARG A 111 -4.32 8.28 -21.85
C ARG A 111 -3.89 7.58 -20.57
N ILE A 112 -2.67 7.85 -20.15
CA ILE A 112 -2.06 7.13 -19.03
C ILE A 112 -1.75 8.12 -17.92
N VAL A 113 -2.32 7.92 -16.75
CA VAL A 113 -2.03 8.72 -15.55
C VAL A 113 -1.03 7.99 -14.64
N PHE A 114 -0.14 8.75 -14.01
CA PHE A 114 0.76 8.23 -12.98
C PHE A 114 0.86 9.19 -11.80
N GLN A 115 1.09 8.65 -10.61
CA GLN A 115 1.27 9.48 -9.42
C GLN A 115 2.72 9.91 -9.28
N GLY A 116 2.91 11.18 -8.88
CA GLY A 116 4.22 11.77 -8.59
C GLY A 116 4.56 12.91 -9.52
N THR A 117 5.82 13.04 -9.86
CA THR A 117 6.36 14.09 -10.74
C THR A 117 7.14 13.46 -11.90
N GLU A 118 7.52 14.27 -12.88
CA GLU A 118 8.45 13.84 -13.90
C GLU A 118 9.76 13.33 -13.28
N GLY A 119 10.26 12.20 -13.77
CA GLY A 119 11.42 11.51 -13.23
C GLY A 119 11.12 10.55 -12.06
N ALA A 120 9.87 10.44 -11.62
CA ALA A 120 9.48 9.46 -10.60
C ALA A 120 9.62 8.01 -11.11
N TYR A 121 9.75 7.05 -10.18
CA TYR A 121 9.78 5.62 -10.52
C TYR A 121 8.50 5.13 -11.19
N THR A 122 7.36 5.73 -10.87
CA THR A 122 6.09 5.48 -11.55
C THR A 122 6.12 5.88 -13.04
N GLN A 123 6.78 7.00 -13.38
CA GLN A 123 7.02 7.38 -14.77
C GLN A 123 7.98 6.41 -15.47
N LEU A 124 9.02 5.96 -14.79
CA LEU A 124 9.93 4.97 -15.34
C LEU A 124 9.19 3.65 -15.62
N ALA A 125 8.32 3.21 -14.71
CA ALA A 125 7.46 2.04 -14.91
C ALA A 125 6.54 2.21 -16.12
N LEU A 126 5.92 3.39 -16.24
CA LEU A 126 5.09 3.73 -17.40
C LEU A 126 5.86 3.59 -18.72
N LYS A 127 7.03 4.20 -18.82
CA LYS A 127 7.86 4.14 -20.03
C LYS A 127 8.33 2.74 -20.36
N GLN A 128 8.68 1.93 -19.35
CA GLN A 128 9.10 0.55 -19.59
C GLN A 128 7.93 -0.35 -20.05
N TYR A 129 6.72 -0.10 -19.54
CA TYR A 129 5.55 -0.91 -19.89
C TYR A 129 4.89 -0.50 -21.20
N PHE A 130 4.63 0.80 -21.39
CA PHE A 130 3.91 1.34 -22.54
C PHE A 130 4.83 1.82 -23.68
N GLY A 131 6.14 1.92 -23.45
CA GLY A 131 7.14 2.45 -24.38
C GLY A 131 7.53 3.89 -24.09
N GLU A 132 8.71 4.29 -24.56
CA GLU A 132 9.27 5.64 -24.36
C GLU A 132 8.37 6.77 -24.90
N ASP A 133 7.62 6.49 -25.98
CA ASP A 133 6.74 7.42 -26.68
C ASP A 133 5.28 7.34 -26.20
N ALA A 134 5.04 6.97 -24.91
CA ALA A 134 3.71 7.03 -24.31
C ALA A 134 3.21 8.50 -24.20
N GLY A 135 2.95 9.11 -25.38
CA GLY A 135 2.79 10.55 -25.59
C GLY A 135 1.56 11.19 -24.94
N ASN A 136 0.60 10.39 -24.48
CA ASN A 136 -0.61 10.86 -23.79
C ASN A 136 -0.55 10.60 -22.30
N SER A 137 0.63 10.65 -21.67
CA SER A 137 0.79 10.46 -20.25
C SER A 137 0.86 11.78 -19.49
N TYR A 138 0.28 11.81 -18.28
CA TYR A 138 0.32 12.95 -17.38
C TYR A 138 0.40 12.48 -15.92
N HIS A 139 0.83 13.37 -15.04
CA HIS A 139 0.97 13.05 -13.62
C HIS A 139 -0.10 13.72 -12.76
N VAL A 140 -0.35 13.11 -11.61
CA VAL A 140 -1.22 13.62 -10.54
C VAL A 140 -0.52 13.54 -9.20
N GLU A 141 -1.02 14.28 -8.21
CA GLU A 141 -0.37 14.37 -6.90
C GLU A 141 -0.62 13.15 -6.04
N THR A 142 -1.83 12.62 -6.04
CA THR A 142 -2.21 11.50 -5.17
C THR A 142 -2.61 10.26 -5.97
N TRP A 143 -2.56 9.11 -5.31
CA TRP A 143 -3.05 7.85 -5.90
C TRP A 143 -4.56 7.89 -6.13
N ARG A 144 -5.30 8.58 -5.27
CA ARG A 144 -6.74 8.79 -5.43
C ARG A 144 -7.06 9.56 -6.70
N ASP A 145 -6.31 10.64 -6.98
CA ASP A 145 -6.51 11.43 -8.20
C ASP A 145 -6.33 10.55 -9.45
N ALA A 146 -5.38 9.59 -9.41
CA ALA A 146 -5.18 8.65 -10.51
C ALA A 146 -6.39 7.70 -10.68
N MET A 147 -6.98 7.22 -9.58
CA MET A 147 -8.19 6.38 -9.64
C MET A 147 -9.41 7.18 -10.11
N GLU A 148 -9.55 8.43 -9.67
CA GLU A 148 -10.61 9.33 -10.13
C GLU A 148 -10.50 9.66 -11.62
N ALA A 149 -9.28 9.82 -12.13
CA ALA A 149 -9.06 10.05 -13.56
C ALA A 149 -9.55 8.88 -14.43
N ILE A 150 -9.38 7.63 -13.98
CA ILE A 150 -9.97 6.47 -14.67
C ILE A 150 -11.50 6.48 -14.53
N ALA A 151 -12.01 6.70 -13.33
CA ALA A 151 -13.45 6.67 -13.05
C ALA A 151 -14.22 7.76 -13.82
N SER A 152 -13.61 8.95 -14.02
CA SER A 152 -14.19 10.04 -14.83
C SER A 152 -14.03 9.85 -16.34
N GLY A 153 -13.18 8.90 -16.75
CA GLY A 153 -12.85 8.70 -18.15
C GLY A 153 -11.82 9.71 -18.69
N ASP A 154 -11.07 10.40 -17.83
CA ASP A 154 -9.97 11.27 -18.23
C ASP A 154 -8.68 10.49 -18.53
N ALA A 155 -8.53 9.30 -17.95
CA ALA A 155 -7.48 8.34 -18.25
C ALA A 155 -8.05 6.95 -18.57
N ASP A 156 -7.32 6.20 -19.37
CA ASP A 156 -7.65 4.81 -19.72
C ASP A 156 -6.87 3.82 -18.85
N TYR A 157 -5.67 4.20 -18.41
CA TYR A 157 -4.80 3.41 -17.53
C TYR A 157 -4.15 4.29 -16.46
N ALA A 158 -3.87 3.70 -15.29
CA ALA A 158 -3.06 4.31 -14.24
C ALA A 158 -1.86 3.43 -13.90
N VAL A 159 -0.71 4.06 -13.65
CA VAL A 159 0.48 3.40 -13.13
C VAL A 159 0.69 3.77 -11.68
N LEU A 160 0.53 2.79 -10.80
CA LEU A 160 0.55 2.96 -9.35
C LEU A 160 1.48 1.94 -8.69
N PRO A 161 2.19 2.32 -7.61
CA PRO A 161 3.02 1.38 -6.88
C PRO A 161 2.13 0.44 -6.06
N ILE A 162 2.39 -0.86 -6.13
CA ILE A 162 1.68 -1.88 -5.36
C ILE A 162 2.51 -2.38 -4.19
N GLU A 163 3.82 -2.52 -4.41
CA GLU A 163 4.74 -3.03 -3.41
C GLU A 163 6.12 -2.40 -3.58
N ASN A 164 6.82 -2.24 -2.47
CA ASN A 164 8.22 -1.87 -2.43
C ASN A 164 8.96 -2.89 -1.56
N SER A 165 10.04 -3.49 -2.08
CA SER A 165 10.81 -4.53 -1.38
C SER A 165 11.38 -4.10 -0.02
N SER A 166 11.53 -2.79 0.22
CA SER A 166 12.05 -2.23 1.47
C SER A 166 10.95 -1.73 2.40
N ALA A 167 9.82 -1.21 1.85
CA ALA A 167 8.73 -0.61 2.60
C ALA A 167 7.48 -1.52 2.70
N GLY A 168 7.45 -2.62 1.92
CA GLY A 168 6.32 -3.54 1.87
C GLY A 168 5.18 -3.06 0.98
N ILE A 169 3.98 -3.53 1.28
CA ILE A 169 2.78 -3.31 0.49
C ILE A 169 2.29 -1.86 0.63
N VAL A 170 1.92 -1.25 -0.50
CA VAL A 170 1.25 0.06 -0.53
C VAL A 170 -0.25 -0.14 -0.32
N SER A 171 -0.66 -0.29 0.95
CA SER A 171 -2.02 -0.69 1.32
C SER A 171 -3.11 0.26 0.85
N GLU A 172 -2.82 1.56 0.74
CA GLU A 172 -3.78 2.56 0.26
C GLU A 172 -4.23 2.26 -1.19
N ASN A 173 -3.34 1.80 -2.06
CA ASN A 173 -3.68 1.46 -3.43
C ASN A 173 -4.59 0.22 -3.53
N TYR A 174 -4.42 -0.75 -2.63
CA TYR A 174 -5.35 -1.89 -2.56
C TYR A 174 -6.76 -1.45 -2.14
N ASP A 175 -6.85 -0.55 -1.16
CA ASP A 175 -8.15 -0.01 -0.72
C ASP A 175 -8.82 0.80 -1.82
N LEU A 176 -8.06 1.62 -2.54
CA LEU A 176 -8.54 2.40 -3.68
C LEU A 176 -9.03 1.49 -4.83
N MET A 177 -8.31 0.41 -5.14
CA MET A 177 -8.77 -0.55 -6.16
C MET A 177 -10.12 -1.16 -5.81
N VAL A 178 -10.35 -1.49 -4.53
CA VAL A 178 -11.66 -2.00 -4.08
C VAL A 178 -12.73 -0.91 -4.13
N GLU A 179 -12.39 0.32 -3.72
CA GLU A 179 -13.34 1.44 -3.68
C GLU A 179 -13.83 1.81 -5.09
N TYR A 180 -12.93 1.82 -6.08
CA TYR A 180 -13.24 2.22 -7.45
C TYR A 180 -13.60 1.04 -8.37
N GLY A 181 -13.34 -0.20 -7.93
CA GLY A 181 -13.64 -1.41 -8.73
C GLY A 181 -12.75 -1.58 -9.96
N HIS A 182 -11.57 -0.95 -9.97
CA HIS A 182 -10.63 -1.05 -11.09
C HIS A 182 -9.86 -2.38 -11.08
N CYS A 183 -9.42 -2.81 -12.26
CA CYS A 183 -8.72 -4.08 -12.46
C CYS A 183 -7.25 -3.85 -12.77
N ILE A 184 -6.38 -4.75 -12.28
CA ILE A 184 -4.97 -4.78 -12.66
C ILE A 184 -4.87 -5.47 -14.03
N VAL A 185 -4.30 -4.78 -15.02
CA VAL A 185 -4.14 -5.28 -16.39
C VAL A 185 -2.67 -5.55 -16.74
N GLY A 186 -1.75 -5.24 -15.87
CA GLY A 186 -0.33 -5.52 -16.08
C GLY A 186 0.54 -5.19 -14.87
N GLU A 187 1.78 -5.65 -14.90
CA GLU A 187 2.79 -5.48 -13.85
C GLU A 187 4.11 -5.01 -14.45
N GLN A 188 4.78 -4.08 -13.79
CA GLN A 188 6.13 -3.66 -14.12
C GLN A 188 7.00 -3.57 -12.86
N ILE A 189 8.08 -4.33 -12.85
CA ILE A 189 9.07 -4.29 -11.76
C ILE A 189 10.15 -3.28 -12.11
N ILE A 190 10.38 -2.32 -11.22
CA ILE A 190 11.41 -1.29 -11.35
C ILE A 190 12.49 -1.52 -10.29
N LYS A 191 13.75 -1.61 -10.75
CA LYS A 191 14.90 -1.62 -9.86
C LYS A 191 15.16 -0.21 -9.34
N ILE A 192 15.07 -0.04 -8.02
CA ILE A 192 15.35 1.24 -7.38
C ILE A 192 16.85 1.34 -7.10
N GLU A 193 17.53 2.32 -7.71
CA GLU A 193 18.94 2.61 -7.51
C GLU A 193 19.12 4.09 -7.15
N HIS A 194 19.39 4.35 -5.87
CA HIS A 194 19.65 5.70 -5.41
C HIS A 194 21.12 6.05 -5.57
N ALA A 195 21.42 7.28 -6.04
CA ALA A 195 22.75 7.81 -6.12
C ALA A 195 22.89 9.02 -5.19
N LEU A 196 23.98 9.06 -4.43
CA LEU A 196 24.35 10.23 -3.63
C LEU A 196 25.10 11.21 -4.52
N LEU A 197 24.55 12.39 -4.71
CA LEU A 197 25.18 13.47 -5.46
C LEU A 197 25.80 14.49 -4.50
N GLY A 198 26.96 15.01 -4.86
CA GLY A 198 27.66 16.07 -4.10
C GLY A 198 28.40 17.03 -5.03
N PHE A 199 28.72 18.19 -4.51
CA PHE A 199 29.57 19.15 -5.26
C PHE A 199 30.98 18.58 -5.46
N PRO A 200 31.61 18.76 -6.65
CA PRO A 200 32.90 18.17 -6.98
C PRO A 200 34.09 18.70 -6.16
N ILE A 201 33.91 19.72 -5.32
CA ILE A 201 34.98 20.41 -4.57
C ILE A 201 35.20 19.81 -3.16
N SER A 202 34.36 18.91 -2.65
CA SER A 202 34.56 18.40 -1.30
C SER A 202 35.51 17.22 -1.27
N ARG A 203 36.77 17.45 -0.86
CA ARG A 203 37.72 16.39 -0.47
C ARG A 203 37.21 15.48 0.67
N MET A 204 36.00 15.71 1.17
CA MET A 204 35.39 15.02 2.30
C MET A 204 34.76 13.66 1.97
N TYR A 205 34.57 13.33 0.68
CA TYR A 205 33.88 12.09 0.28
C TYR A 205 34.80 10.95 -0.19
N THR A 206 36.08 10.97 0.18
CA THR A 206 37.05 9.97 -0.26
C THR A 206 36.90 8.60 0.41
N ARG A 207 35.91 8.39 1.29
CA ARG A 207 35.62 7.08 1.90
C ARG A 207 34.13 6.89 2.24
N ILE A 208 33.30 6.62 1.25
CA ILE A 208 32.04 5.92 1.50
C ILE A 208 32.34 4.43 1.42
N ARG A 209 32.37 3.73 2.56
CA ARG A 209 32.36 2.27 2.58
C ARG A 209 30.95 1.80 2.24
N ARG A 210 30.81 0.99 1.19
CA ARG A 210 29.60 0.19 0.98
C ARG A 210 29.51 -0.80 2.15
N HIS A 211 28.44 -0.75 2.89
CA HIS A 211 28.02 -1.82 3.80
C HIS A 211 27.01 -2.69 3.10
#